data_9bc9e4dddd555369a789aee5bb841836
#
_entry.id   9bc9e4dddd555369a789aee5bb841836
#
_cell.length_a   1.000
_cell.length_b   1.000
_cell.length_c   1.000
_cell.angle_alpha   90.00
_cell.angle_beta   90.00
_cell.angle_gamma   90.00
#
_symmetry.space_group_name_H-M   'P 1'
#
loop_
_entity.id
_entity.type
_entity.pdbx_description
1 polymer ?
#
loop_
_entity_poly.entity_id
_entity_poly.type
_entity_poly.pdbx_seq_one_letter_code
_entity_poly.pdbx_strand_id
1 'polypeptide(L)'
;ANSQVRQMAGLGVHAWQYAQSCMLISVQCENDPGDSTWQQFTPDGPRAFLPLFDNWASLVWYDSPVRIRQLQNMNMAQLQAEIAKHFPSRLGYVTPLAAGAFPLTRRHALQYVQPGLALVGDAAHTIHPLAGQGVNLGYRDVDALIDVLVNARSYGEAWASYPVLKRYQMRRMADNFI
;
A
#
# COMPACT_ATOMS: atom_id res chain seq x y z
N ALA A 1 7.80 -0.81 2.67
CA ALA A 1 8.85 -1.12 1.69
C ALA A 1 10.20 -1.37 2.35
N ASN A 2 11.05 -2.17 1.70
CA ASN A 2 12.43 -2.39 2.12
C ASN A 2 13.31 -1.30 1.47
N SER A 3 13.29 -0.10 2.04
CA SER A 3 14.09 1.02 1.51
C SER A 3 15.57 0.80 1.81
N GLN A 4 16.37 0.64 0.76
CA GLN A 4 17.82 0.55 0.86
C GLN A 4 18.42 1.87 1.37
N VAL A 5 17.91 3.01 0.89
CA VAL A 5 18.36 4.35 1.33
C VAL A 5 18.17 4.51 2.84
N ARG A 6 17.00 4.13 3.39
CA ARG A 6 16.76 4.17 4.83
C ARG A 6 17.75 3.30 5.61
N GLN A 7 18.00 2.08 5.12
CA GLN A 7 18.95 1.15 5.74
C GLN A 7 20.38 1.69 5.70
N MET A 8 20.83 2.19 4.56
CA MET A 8 22.17 2.80 4.40
C MET A 8 22.34 4.05 5.29
N ALA A 9 21.28 4.80 5.51
CA ALA A 9 21.25 5.94 6.40
C ALA A 9 21.20 5.56 7.91
N GLY A 10 21.09 4.27 8.24
CA GLY A 10 20.98 3.81 9.63
C GLY A 10 19.69 4.20 10.33
N LEU A 11 18.65 4.55 9.56
CA LEU A 11 17.35 4.95 10.11
C LEU A 11 16.53 3.71 10.50
N GLY A 12 16.29 3.55 11.79
CA GLY A 12 15.51 2.46 12.36
C GLY A 12 14.02 2.55 12.03
N VAL A 13 13.30 1.44 12.20
CA VAL A 13 11.86 1.36 12.02
C VAL A 13 11.19 0.66 13.20
N HIS A 14 10.00 1.11 13.57
CA HIS A 14 9.03 0.28 14.24
C HIS A 14 8.24 -0.49 13.19
N ALA A 15 8.17 -1.80 13.34
CA ALA A 15 7.41 -2.65 12.43
C ALA A 15 6.64 -3.71 13.20
N TRP A 16 5.41 -3.96 12.79
CA TRP A 16 4.65 -5.14 13.21
C TRP A 16 3.88 -5.72 12.04
N GLN A 17 3.64 -7.00 12.13
CA GLN A 17 2.93 -7.75 11.13
C GLN A 17 1.48 -7.96 11.59
N TYR A 18 0.54 -7.74 10.70
CA TYR A 18 -0.85 -8.09 10.95
C TYR A 18 -1.05 -9.61 10.88
N ALA A 19 -2.09 -10.09 11.55
CA ALA A 19 -2.50 -11.49 11.49
C ALA A 19 -3.08 -11.91 10.13
N GLN A 20 -3.09 -11.01 9.15
CA GLN A 20 -3.62 -11.21 7.81
C GLN A 20 -2.52 -11.06 6.75
N SER A 21 -2.74 -11.71 5.62
CA SER A 21 -2.00 -11.53 4.38
C SER A 21 -2.94 -11.07 3.26
N CYS A 22 -2.38 -10.54 2.20
CA CYS A 22 -3.13 -10.08 1.04
C CYS A 22 -2.66 -10.83 -0.20
N MET A 23 -3.60 -11.19 -1.06
CA MET A 23 -3.35 -11.70 -2.40
C MET A 23 -3.98 -10.76 -3.41
N LEU A 24 -3.18 -10.31 -4.37
CA LEU A 24 -3.64 -9.59 -5.55
C LEU A 24 -3.77 -10.58 -6.70
N ILE A 25 -4.90 -10.54 -7.40
CA ILE A 25 -5.18 -11.44 -8.51
C ILE A 25 -5.61 -10.58 -9.70
N SER A 26 -4.82 -10.60 -10.77
CA SER A 26 -5.22 -10.01 -12.04
C SER A 26 -6.17 -10.94 -12.75
N VAL A 27 -7.32 -10.44 -13.14
CA VAL A 27 -8.37 -11.22 -13.80
C VAL A 27 -8.82 -10.55 -15.07
N GLN A 28 -9.31 -11.37 -16.01
CA GLN A 28 -10.10 -10.92 -17.16
C GLN A 28 -11.57 -11.19 -16.85
N CYS A 29 -12.41 -10.17 -16.95
CA CYS A 29 -13.84 -10.26 -16.76
C CYS A 29 -14.52 -10.69 -18.08
N GLU A 30 -15.55 -11.51 -18.00
CA GLU A 30 -16.37 -11.88 -19.16
C GLU A 30 -17.15 -10.68 -19.72
N ASN A 31 -17.65 -9.83 -18.81
CA ASN A 31 -18.36 -8.62 -19.14
C ASN A 31 -17.53 -7.38 -18.76
N ASP A 32 -17.94 -6.22 -19.29
CA ASP A 32 -17.35 -4.93 -18.91
C ASP A 32 -17.36 -4.77 -17.38
N PRO A 33 -16.18 -4.59 -16.76
CA PRO A 33 -16.07 -4.41 -15.31
C PRO A 33 -16.66 -3.08 -14.81
N GLY A 34 -17.02 -2.17 -15.72
CA GLY A 34 -17.48 -0.82 -15.40
C GLY A 34 -16.38 0.05 -14.78
N ASP A 35 -16.81 1.13 -14.17
CA ASP A 35 -15.94 2.17 -13.58
C ASP A 35 -15.96 2.19 -12.04
N SER A 36 -16.66 1.23 -11.43
CA SER A 36 -16.92 1.25 -9.99
C SER A 36 -16.03 0.27 -9.22
N THR A 37 -15.15 0.81 -8.39
CA THR A 37 -14.43 0.05 -7.37
C THR A 37 -15.36 -0.29 -6.21
N TRP A 38 -15.30 -1.52 -5.73
CA TRP A 38 -16.06 -1.92 -4.55
C TRP A 38 -15.24 -2.82 -3.60
N GLN A 39 -15.68 -2.84 -2.36
CA GLN A 39 -15.13 -3.67 -1.32
C GLN A 39 -16.25 -4.30 -0.49
N GLN A 40 -16.10 -5.58 -0.17
CA GLN A 40 -16.98 -6.32 0.73
C GLN A 40 -16.19 -6.78 1.95
N PHE A 41 -16.70 -6.50 3.13
CA PHE A 41 -16.13 -7.00 4.37
C PHE A 41 -16.69 -8.38 4.69
N THR A 42 -15.81 -9.30 5.04
CA THR A 42 -16.16 -10.65 5.51
C THR A 42 -15.46 -10.93 6.84
N PRO A 43 -15.91 -11.93 7.61
CA PRO A 43 -15.23 -12.28 8.87
C PRO A 43 -13.74 -12.61 8.71
N ASP A 44 -13.35 -13.17 7.56
CA ASP A 44 -11.96 -13.56 7.26
C ASP A 44 -11.12 -12.38 6.73
N GLY A 45 -11.77 -11.28 6.35
CA GLY A 45 -11.14 -10.09 5.80
C GLY A 45 -11.86 -9.55 4.57
N PRO A 46 -11.50 -8.35 4.12
CA PRO A 46 -12.13 -7.73 2.97
C PRO A 46 -11.81 -8.42 1.65
N ARG A 47 -12.74 -8.33 0.71
CA ARG A 47 -12.61 -8.68 -0.70
C ARG A 47 -12.86 -7.41 -1.51
N ALA A 48 -11.92 -7.02 -2.34
CA ALA A 48 -12.07 -5.83 -3.15
C ALA A 48 -11.95 -6.13 -4.64
N PHE A 49 -12.62 -5.31 -5.43
CA PHE A 49 -12.60 -5.33 -6.88
C PHE A 49 -12.20 -3.95 -7.40
N LEU A 50 -11.22 -3.94 -8.26
CA LEU A 50 -10.64 -2.74 -8.86
C LEU A 50 -10.69 -2.89 -10.38
N PRO A 51 -11.64 -2.24 -11.08
CA PRO A 51 -11.66 -2.28 -12.53
C PRO A 51 -10.41 -1.60 -13.10
N LEU A 52 -9.91 -2.13 -14.20
CA LEU A 52 -8.78 -1.61 -14.95
C LEU A 52 -9.25 -1.27 -16.36
N PHE A 53 -8.32 -1.12 -17.28
CA PHE A 53 -8.65 -0.87 -18.69
C PHE A 53 -9.22 -2.13 -19.35
N ASP A 54 -10.00 -1.94 -20.39
CA ASP A 54 -10.71 -3.00 -21.13
C ASP A 54 -11.51 -3.90 -20.15
N ASN A 55 -11.46 -5.20 -20.35
CA ASN A 55 -12.12 -6.18 -19.49
C ASN A 55 -11.21 -6.71 -18.34
N TRP A 56 -10.17 -5.95 -17.96
CA TRP A 56 -9.28 -6.35 -16.89
C TRP A 56 -9.73 -5.78 -15.55
N ALA A 57 -9.47 -6.55 -14.51
CA ALA A 57 -9.66 -6.08 -13.14
C ALA A 57 -8.59 -6.68 -12.21
N SER A 58 -8.41 -6.06 -11.05
CA SER A 58 -7.63 -6.61 -9.96
C SER A 58 -8.54 -6.96 -8.81
N LEU A 59 -8.45 -8.20 -8.33
CA LEU A 59 -9.09 -8.64 -7.09
C LEU A 59 -8.08 -8.53 -5.96
N VAL A 60 -8.57 -8.07 -4.81
CA VAL A 60 -7.78 -8.00 -3.58
C VAL A 60 -8.43 -8.92 -2.55
N TRP A 61 -7.70 -9.96 -2.16
CA TRP A 61 -8.17 -10.97 -1.22
C TRP A 61 -7.36 -10.89 0.07
N TYR A 62 -8.00 -10.46 1.15
CA TYR A 62 -7.39 -10.49 2.48
C TYR A 62 -7.88 -11.74 3.22
N ASP A 63 -6.95 -12.45 3.85
CA ASP A 63 -7.28 -13.64 4.62
C ASP A 63 -6.11 -13.98 5.57
N SER A 64 -6.26 -15.06 6.34
CA SER A 64 -5.20 -15.60 7.17
C SER A 64 -3.97 -15.98 6.32
N PRO A 65 -2.74 -15.88 6.86
CA PRO A 65 -1.53 -16.29 6.13
C PRO A 65 -1.57 -17.74 5.67
N VAL A 66 -2.25 -18.62 6.41
CA VAL A 66 -2.43 -20.02 6.04
C VAL A 66 -3.30 -20.14 4.79
N ARG A 67 -4.44 -19.45 4.78
CA ARG A 67 -5.36 -19.48 3.64
C ARG A 67 -4.73 -18.87 2.39
N ILE A 68 -4.04 -17.74 2.52
CA ILE A 68 -3.35 -17.10 1.38
C ILE A 68 -2.28 -18.03 0.80
N ARG A 69 -1.50 -18.73 1.62
CA ARG A 69 -0.55 -19.74 1.11
C ARG A 69 -1.23 -20.88 0.38
N GLN A 70 -2.39 -21.35 0.86
CA GLN A 70 -3.18 -22.37 0.14
C GLN A 70 -3.58 -21.87 -1.25
N LEU A 71 -4.11 -20.64 -1.34
CA LEU A 71 -4.52 -20.03 -2.61
C LEU A 71 -3.32 -19.86 -3.58
N GLN A 72 -2.14 -19.46 -3.07
CA GLN A 72 -0.93 -19.33 -3.88
C GLN A 72 -0.46 -20.65 -4.51
N ASN A 73 -0.73 -21.77 -3.87
CA ASN A 73 -0.35 -23.10 -4.35
C ASN A 73 -1.37 -23.72 -5.32
N MET A 74 -2.48 -23.04 -5.56
CA MET A 74 -3.51 -23.48 -6.52
C MET A 74 -3.10 -23.15 -7.95
N ASN A 75 -3.49 -24.00 -8.89
CA ASN A 75 -3.47 -23.63 -10.28
C ASN A 75 -4.60 -22.64 -10.61
N MET A 76 -4.57 -22.02 -11.79
CA MET A 76 -5.52 -20.96 -12.15
C MET A 76 -6.97 -21.45 -12.17
N ALA A 77 -7.24 -22.69 -12.57
CA ALA A 77 -8.59 -23.25 -12.57
C ALA A 77 -9.13 -23.45 -11.14
N GLN A 78 -8.28 -23.91 -10.23
CA GLN A 78 -8.63 -24.04 -8.81
C GLN A 78 -8.86 -22.66 -8.18
N LEU A 79 -7.97 -21.70 -8.47
CA LEU A 79 -8.11 -20.33 -7.98
C LEU A 79 -9.40 -19.69 -8.48
N GLN A 80 -9.77 -19.90 -9.74
CA GLN A 80 -11.02 -19.42 -10.32
C GLN A 80 -12.24 -19.99 -9.58
N ALA A 81 -12.24 -21.27 -9.25
CA ALA A 81 -13.32 -21.91 -8.49
C ALA A 81 -13.44 -21.29 -7.08
N GLU A 82 -12.30 -21.00 -6.43
CA GLU A 82 -12.31 -20.35 -5.12
C GLU A 82 -12.78 -18.88 -5.20
N ILE A 83 -12.43 -18.16 -6.25
CA ILE A 83 -12.95 -16.79 -6.48
C ILE A 83 -14.47 -16.83 -6.63
N ALA A 84 -15.00 -17.72 -7.47
CA ALA A 84 -16.44 -17.85 -7.69
C ALA A 84 -17.20 -18.19 -6.40
N LYS A 85 -16.59 -18.92 -5.49
CA LYS A 85 -17.18 -19.33 -4.21
C LYS A 85 -17.15 -18.23 -3.14
N HIS A 86 -16.08 -17.40 -3.11
CA HIS A 86 -15.80 -16.50 -1.99
C HIS A 86 -15.98 -15.00 -2.30
N PHE A 87 -16.12 -14.64 -3.58
CA PHE A 87 -16.48 -13.29 -3.98
C PHE A 87 -18.00 -13.17 -4.19
N PRO A 88 -18.58 -11.98 -4.04
CA PRO A 88 -20.01 -11.79 -4.25
C PRO A 88 -20.40 -12.05 -5.69
N SER A 89 -21.63 -12.55 -5.91
CA SER A 89 -22.17 -12.91 -7.22
C SER A 89 -22.13 -11.77 -8.26
N ARG A 90 -22.12 -10.50 -7.80
CA ARG A 90 -21.97 -9.33 -8.67
C ARG A 90 -20.64 -9.28 -9.42
N LEU A 91 -19.62 -10.05 -8.99
CA LEU A 91 -18.36 -10.14 -9.71
C LEU A 91 -18.54 -10.75 -11.11
N GLY A 92 -19.52 -11.65 -11.25
CA GLY A 92 -19.68 -12.41 -12.49
C GLY A 92 -18.55 -13.42 -12.72
N TYR A 93 -18.45 -13.90 -13.95
CA TYR A 93 -17.41 -14.83 -14.33
C TYR A 93 -16.10 -14.09 -14.62
N VAL A 94 -15.02 -14.57 -14.03
CA VAL A 94 -13.67 -14.01 -14.24
C VAL A 94 -12.65 -15.13 -14.44
N THR A 95 -11.66 -14.87 -15.29
CA THR A 95 -10.51 -15.76 -15.53
C THR A 95 -9.27 -15.18 -14.87
N PRO A 96 -8.71 -15.82 -13.84
CA PRO A 96 -7.46 -15.37 -13.24
C PRO A 96 -6.29 -15.60 -14.19
N LEU A 97 -5.40 -14.61 -14.29
CA LEU A 97 -4.26 -14.58 -15.21
C LEU A 97 -2.93 -14.58 -14.47
N ALA A 98 -2.86 -13.87 -13.37
CA ALA A 98 -1.69 -13.78 -12.51
C ALA A 98 -2.11 -13.52 -11.07
N ALA A 99 -1.30 -13.98 -10.13
CA ALA A 99 -1.55 -13.73 -8.73
C ALA A 99 -0.23 -13.56 -7.98
N GLY A 100 -0.26 -12.68 -6.97
CA GLY A 100 0.86 -12.46 -6.05
C GLY A 100 0.34 -12.20 -4.65
N ALA A 101 1.04 -12.70 -3.64
CA ALA A 101 0.64 -12.49 -2.26
C ALA A 101 1.79 -11.94 -1.41
N PHE A 102 1.42 -11.19 -0.38
CA PHE A 102 2.37 -10.59 0.54
C PHE A 102 1.76 -10.46 1.95
N PRO A 103 2.59 -10.55 2.98
CA PRO A 103 2.14 -10.31 4.34
C PRO A 103 1.80 -8.83 4.53
N LEU A 104 0.77 -8.56 5.32
CA LEU A 104 0.46 -7.19 5.71
C LEU A 104 1.36 -6.77 6.87
N THR A 105 2.09 -5.70 6.65
CA THR A 105 2.97 -5.12 7.66
C THR A 105 2.69 -3.64 7.81
N ARG A 106 2.67 -3.17 9.05
CA ARG A 106 2.79 -1.75 9.34
C ARG A 106 4.23 -1.45 9.70
N ARG A 107 4.78 -0.40 9.10
CA ARG A 107 6.14 0.06 9.38
C ARG A 107 6.12 1.57 9.53
N HIS A 108 6.90 2.05 10.47
CA HIS A 108 7.07 3.48 10.69
C HIS A 108 8.54 3.76 10.99
N ALA A 109 9.18 4.60 10.18
CA ALA A 109 10.55 5.01 10.45
C ALA A 109 10.61 5.83 11.73
N LEU A 110 11.62 5.57 12.57
CA LEU A 110 11.82 6.32 13.82
C LEU A 110 12.16 7.78 13.56
N GLN A 111 12.77 8.04 12.42
CA GLN A 111 13.08 9.38 11.91
C GLN A 111 12.87 9.39 10.40
N TYR A 112 12.34 10.49 9.88
CA TYR A 112 12.13 10.67 8.44
C TYR A 112 13.29 11.41 7.77
N VAL A 113 14.13 12.09 8.54
CA VAL A 113 15.14 13.00 8.00
C VAL A 113 16.50 12.86 8.68
N GLN A 114 17.52 13.18 7.91
CA GLN A 114 18.89 13.46 8.35
C GLN A 114 19.40 14.66 7.52
N PRO A 115 20.55 15.29 7.87
CA PRO A 115 21.14 16.30 7.01
C PRO A 115 21.28 15.81 5.55
N GLY A 116 20.67 16.52 4.61
CA GLY A 116 20.69 16.15 3.18
C GLY A 116 19.80 14.97 2.77
N LEU A 117 18.98 14.41 3.68
CA LEU A 117 18.14 13.25 3.38
C LEU A 117 16.74 13.40 3.98
N ALA A 118 15.72 13.10 3.17
CA ALA A 118 14.35 12.96 3.62
C ALA A 118 13.71 11.68 3.06
N LEU A 119 13.03 10.92 3.88
CA LEU A 119 12.22 9.76 3.50
C LEU A 119 10.78 10.18 3.23
N VAL A 120 10.18 9.66 2.17
CA VAL A 120 8.78 9.89 1.79
C VAL A 120 8.08 8.57 1.49
N GLY A 121 6.75 8.54 1.65
CA GLY A 121 5.92 7.38 1.33
C GLY A 121 6.36 6.12 2.08
N ASP A 122 6.36 4.99 1.40
CA ASP A 122 6.65 3.67 1.97
C ASP A 122 8.05 3.53 2.59
N ALA A 123 9.00 4.40 2.24
CA ALA A 123 10.30 4.45 2.88
C ALA A 123 10.20 4.99 4.31
N ALA A 124 9.31 5.94 4.54
CA ALA A 124 9.04 6.55 5.84
C ALA A 124 7.97 5.79 6.63
N HIS A 125 6.89 5.38 5.98
CA HIS A 125 5.76 4.70 6.62
C HIS A 125 5.04 3.75 5.66
N THR A 126 4.69 2.59 6.13
CA THR A 126 3.80 1.63 5.44
C THR A 126 2.61 1.41 6.36
N ILE A 127 1.43 1.77 5.90
CA ILE A 127 0.18 1.60 6.65
C ILE A 127 -0.56 0.35 6.18
N HIS A 128 -1.63 -0.01 6.90
CA HIS A 128 -2.53 -1.07 6.44
C HIS A 128 -3.17 -0.64 5.11
N PRO A 129 -3.16 -1.51 4.08
CA PRO A 129 -3.66 -1.16 2.74
C PRO A 129 -5.20 -1.08 2.65
N LEU A 130 -5.90 -1.15 3.77
CA LEU A 130 -7.34 -0.96 3.82
C LEU A 130 -7.70 0.41 3.23
N ALA A 131 -8.59 0.42 2.26
CA ALA A 131 -9.01 1.60 1.51
C ALA A 131 -7.91 2.26 0.63
N GLY A 132 -6.77 1.61 0.36
CA GLY A 132 -5.79 2.06 -0.63
C GLY A 132 -5.08 3.39 -0.31
N GLN A 133 -5.00 3.80 0.96
CA GLN A 133 -4.51 5.14 1.33
C GLN A 133 -2.98 5.31 1.32
N GLY A 134 -2.20 4.23 1.15
CA GLY A 134 -0.73 4.31 1.25
C GLY A 134 -0.11 5.32 0.29
N VAL A 135 -0.50 5.29 -0.98
CA VAL A 135 0.00 6.22 -2.01
C VAL A 135 -0.43 7.66 -1.71
N ASN A 136 -1.66 7.86 -1.25
CA ASN A 136 -2.18 9.20 -0.91
C ASN A 136 -1.41 9.85 0.23
N LEU A 137 -1.00 9.08 1.23
CA LEU A 137 -0.11 9.58 2.28
C LEU A 137 1.27 9.95 1.74
N GLY A 138 1.80 9.16 0.79
CA GLY A 138 3.04 9.48 0.10
C GLY A 138 2.98 10.79 -0.67
N TYR A 139 1.88 11.08 -1.38
CA TYR A 139 1.68 12.38 -2.04
C TYR A 139 1.64 13.54 -1.05
N ARG A 140 0.95 13.38 0.09
CA ARG A 140 0.96 14.38 1.16
C ARG A 140 2.35 14.63 1.74
N ASP A 141 3.20 13.59 1.79
CA ASP A 141 4.60 13.77 2.20
C ASP A 141 5.36 14.62 1.20
N VAL A 142 5.18 14.36 -0.10
CA VAL A 142 5.81 15.15 -1.17
C VAL A 142 5.40 16.61 -1.10
N ASP A 143 4.10 16.89 -0.99
CA ASP A 143 3.58 18.25 -0.86
C ASP A 143 4.18 18.97 0.35
N ALA A 144 4.19 18.33 1.52
CA ALA A 144 4.75 18.90 2.73
C ALA A 144 6.27 19.15 2.62
N LEU A 145 7.00 18.25 1.96
CA LEU A 145 8.44 18.41 1.74
C LEU A 145 8.72 19.57 0.79
N ILE A 146 7.99 19.67 -0.32
CA ILE A 146 8.11 20.77 -1.29
C ILE A 146 7.85 22.11 -0.59
N ASP A 147 6.77 22.23 0.16
CA ASP A 147 6.44 23.46 0.90
C ASP A 147 7.61 23.89 1.81
N VAL A 148 8.16 22.95 2.56
CA VAL A 148 9.27 23.24 3.49
C VAL A 148 10.52 23.68 2.74
N LEU A 149 10.87 23.00 1.64
CA LEU A 149 12.08 23.32 0.86
C LEU A 149 11.97 24.65 0.12
N VAL A 150 10.80 24.92 -0.49
CA VAL A 150 10.56 26.18 -1.21
C VAL A 150 10.60 27.35 -0.25
N ASN A 151 9.93 27.26 0.91
CA ASN A 151 9.97 28.28 1.93
C ASN A 151 11.39 28.54 2.46
N ALA A 152 12.12 27.48 2.80
CA ALA A 152 13.50 27.61 3.28
C ALA A 152 14.39 28.31 2.23
N ARG A 153 14.25 27.95 0.96
CA ARG A 153 14.99 28.57 -0.13
C ARG A 153 14.64 30.06 -0.28
N SER A 154 13.37 30.43 -0.18
CA SER A 154 12.93 31.83 -0.32
C SER A 154 13.44 32.72 0.80
N TYR A 155 13.69 32.18 1.98
CA TYR A 155 14.28 32.88 3.13
C TYR A 155 15.82 32.75 3.19
N GLY A 156 16.47 32.17 2.17
CA GLY A 156 17.94 32.00 2.15
C GLY A 156 18.46 30.99 3.18
N GLU A 157 17.61 30.11 3.70
CA GLU A 157 18.01 29.08 4.65
C GLU A 157 18.76 27.94 3.93
N ALA A 158 19.62 27.23 4.66
CA ALA A 158 20.26 26.00 4.19
C ALA A 158 19.20 24.88 4.09
N TRP A 159 18.49 24.81 2.98
CA TRP A 159 17.31 23.95 2.74
C TRP A 159 17.52 22.47 3.00
N ALA A 160 18.74 21.97 2.84
CA ALA A 160 19.10 20.57 3.12
C ALA A 160 19.56 20.34 4.56
N SER A 161 19.56 21.37 5.41
CA SER A 161 19.96 21.25 6.80
C SER A 161 18.92 20.47 7.63
N TYR A 162 19.39 19.83 8.71
CA TYR A 162 18.50 19.09 9.61
C TYR A 162 17.37 19.96 10.20
N PRO A 163 17.61 21.21 10.67
CA PRO A 163 16.52 22.04 11.22
C PRO A 163 15.40 22.30 10.22
N VAL A 164 15.74 22.51 8.94
CA VAL A 164 14.75 22.72 7.88
C VAL A 164 13.98 21.43 7.61
N LEU A 165 14.68 20.31 7.35
CA LEU A 165 14.05 19.03 7.06
C LEU A 165 13.24 18.51 8.24
N LYS A 166 13.61 18.84 9.48
CA LYS A 166 12.86 18.48 10.68
C LYS A 166 11.44 19.08 10.69
N ARG A 167 11.22 20.24 10.06
CA ARG A 167 9.87 20.84 9.91
C ARG A 167 8.94 19.90 9.13
N TYR A 168 9.46 19.33 8.03
CA TYR A 168 8.75 18.31 7.27
C TYR A 168 8.43 17.08 8.14
N GLN A 169 9.43 16.54 8.83
CA GLN A 169 9.25 15.37 9.69
C GLN A 169 8.17 15.63 10.74
N MET A 170 8.22 16.75 11.47
CA MET A 170 7.24 17.06 12.51
C MET A 170 5.82 17.16 11.95
N ARG A 171 5.65 17.79 10.79
CA ARG A 171 4.35 17.93 10.12
C ARG A 171 3.79 16.57 9.72
N ARG A 172 4.63 15.68 9.17
CA ARG A 172 4.15 14.41 8.63
C ARG A 172 4.06 13.29 9.66
N MET A 173 4.97 13.22 10.63
CA MET A 173 4.88 12.20 11.67
C MET A 173 3.60 12.33 12.50
N ALA A 174 3.18 13.54 12.82
CA ALA A 174 1.92 13.76 13.54
C ALA A 174 0.72 13.19 12.78
N ASP A 175 0.63 13.44 11.47
CA ASP A 175 -0.48 12.98 10.62
C ASP A 175 -0.45 11.47 10.34
N ASN A 176 0.74 10.86 10.31
CA ASN A 176 0.93 9.47 9.93
C ASN A 176 0.88 8.48 11.10
N PHE A 177 0.84 8.98 12.34
CA PHE A 177 0.73 8.15 13.55
C PHE A 177 -0.72 7.75 13.90
N ILE A 178 -1.71 8.29 13.20
CA ILE A 178 -3.14 8.05 13.45
C ILE A 178 -3.58 6.70 12.90
#